data_3012d3085fb37d96c27ce0c27eeda3e0
#
_entry.id   3012d3085fb37d96c27ce0c27eeda3e0
#
_cell.length_a   1.000
_cell.length_b   1.000
_cell.length_c   1.000
_cell.angle_alpha   90.00
_cell.angle_beta   90.00
_cell.angle_gamma   90.00
#
_symmetry.space_group_name_H-M   'P 1'
#
loop_
_entity.id
_entity.type
_entity.pdbx_description
1 polymer ?
#
loop_
_entity_poly.entity_id
_entity_poly.type
_entity_poly.pdbx_seq_one_letter_code
_entity_poly.pdbx_strand_id
1 'polypeptide(L)'
;NDRSSNKNRGSVLSIYMIVLYGSMALGMFFLNFNSPLNFEPFILVSLFMSISLIPILLTKRKAPTFKKITGMSLKELYDISPLGMVGSLLYGTTQSALFSLLAVYAASMNFSIFEISIVTFLLAISGAVAQWPIGMLSDSFDRRLVIIYSTFGAALFGLFAILAGGQMYLPGELATTKNWFYISVVLFSFCSLPMFAIIFAHTNDFIPKEKFVAAGAGLQFAFGLGAMGGPFLCSIFMDLVGNNGYFIFLIFFHCAIGFFAIHRMKVRKTKDNPDSQFTPLPQTITPLGIELSPITEHIDEPYSEKVQKMLKRKGVAFRKKETEIPENTENLKDK
;
A
#
# COMPACT_ATOMS: atom_id res chain seq x y z
N ASN A 1 3.17 10.78 14.78
CA ASN A 1 3.82 9.53 15.22
C ASN A 1 4.85 9.77 16.34
N ASP A 2 5.77 10.67 16.17
CA ASP A 2 6.82 11.01 17.17
C ASP A 2 6.28 11.38 18.59
N ARG A 3 4.96 11.53 18.74
CA ARG A 3 4.27 11.94 19.98
C ARG A 3 3.12 11.06 20.39
N SER A 4 2.80 10.08 19.59
CA SER A 4 1.82 9.07 19.97
C SER A 4 2.53 8.02 20.80
N SER A 5 1.96 7.67 21.97
CA SER A 5 2.41 6.50 22.70
C SER A 5 2.17 5.25 21.85
N ASN A 6 2.96 4.19 22.04
CA ASN A 6 2.77 2.91 21.35
C ASN A 6 1.33 2.41 21.40
N LYS A 7 0.57 2.79 22.43
CA LYS A 7 -0.85 2.42 22.60
C LYS A 7 -1.78 3.14 21.61
N ASN A 8 -1.45 4.36 21.16
CA ASN A 8 -2.33 5.20 20.35
C ASN A 8 -1.86 5.34 18.89
N ARG A 9 -0.70 4.79 18.54
CA ARG A 9 -0.08 4.94 17.22
C ARG A 9 -0.92 4.32 16.10
N GLY A 10 -1.45 3.15 16.32
CA GLY A 10 -2.36 2.50 15.37
C GLY A 10 -3.58 3.35 15.05
N SER A 11 -4.19 3.97 16.09
CA SER A 11 -5.34 4.86 15.91
C SER A 11 -4.98 6.14 15.15
N VAL A 12 -3.81 6.73 15.41
CA VAL A 12 -3.33 7.91 14.68
C VAL A 12 -3.09 7.59 13.20
N LEU A 13 -2.51 6.43 12.91
CA LEU A 13 -2.28 5.99 11.53
C LEU A 13 -3.62 5.71 10.81
N SER A 14 -4.58 5.08 11.49
CA SER A 14 -5.91 4.85 10.92
C SER A 14 -6.63 6.17 10.60
N ILE A 15 -6.58 7.16 11.49
CA ILE A 15 -7.14 8.49 11.23
C ILE A 15 -6.44 9.14 10.02
N TYR A 16 -5.11 9.05 9.97
CA TYR A 16 -4.35 9.56 8.82
C TYR A 16 -4.81 8.92 7.50
N MET A 17 -5.02 7.60 7.47
CA MET A 17 -5.50 6.89 6.28
C MET A 17 -6.93 7.30 5.89
N ILE A 18 -7.82 7.49 6.88
CA ILE A 18 -9.18 7.98 6.64
C ILE A 18 -9.15 9.38 6.03
N VAL A 19 -8.33 10.28 6.57
CA VAL A 19 -8.18 11.64 6.05
C VAL A 19 -7.58 11.60 4.63
N LEU A 20 -6.54 10.79 4.40
CA LEU A 20 -5.89 10.67 3.09
C LEU A 20 -6.87 10.19 2.01
N TYR A 21 -7.50 9.03 2.21
CA TYR A 21 -8.43 8.49 1.22
C TYR A 21 -9.73 9.29 1.14
N GLY A 22 -10.21 9.80 2.28
CA GLY A 22 -11.41 10.63 2.32
C GLY A 22 -11.24 11.94 1.57
N SER A 23 -10.12 12.63 1.76
CA SER A 23 -9.81 13.86 1.01
C SER A 23 -9.58 13.60 -0.48
N MET A 24 -8.93 12.47 -0.83
CA MET A 24 -8.75 12.06 -2.21
C MET A 24 -10.11 11.78 -2.88
N ALA A 25 -10.99 11.04 -2.21
CA ALA A 25 -12.32 10.72 -2.71
C ALA A 25 -13.19 11.98 -2.90
N LEU A 26 -13.20 12.87 -1.90
CA LEU A 26 -13.96 14.12 -1.95
C LEU A 26 -13.38 15.11 -2.95
N GLY A 27 -12.05 15.12 -3.12
CA GLY A 27 -11.37 16.02 -4.04
C GLY A 27 -11.85 15.89 -5.48
N MET A 28 -12.28 14.69 -5.90
CA MET A 28 -12.78 14.46 -7.27
C MET A 28 -14.07 15.24 -7.57
N PHE A 29 -14.89 15.56 -6.57
CA PHE A 29 -16.11 16.34 -6.79
C PHE A 29 -15.84 17.82 -7.07
N PHE A 30 -14.65 18.34 -6.74
CA PHE A 30 -14.28 19.72 -7.08
C PHE A 30 -14.21 19.96 -8.59
N LEU A 31 -14.01 18.93 -9.41
CA LEU A 31 -14.08 19.03 -10.86
C LEU A 31 -15.47 19.42 -11.39
N ASN A 32 -16.52 19.31 -10.58
CA ASN A 32 -17.89 19.66 -10.96
C ASN A 32 -18.23 21.12 -10.68
N PHE A 33 -17.39 21.86 -9.95
CA PHE A 33 -17.67 23.28 -9.66
C PHE A 33 -17.40 24.19 -10.86
N ASN A 34 -16.47 23.79 -11.75
CA ASN A 34 -16.18 24.53 -12.95
C ASN A 34 -15.58 23.62 -14.03
N SER A 35 -15.53 24.11 -15.28
CA SER A 35 -14.93 23.35 -16.37
C SER A 35 -13.45 23.05 -16.08
N PRO A 36 -12.98 21.80 -16.21
CA PRO A 36 -11.58 21.46 -16.04
C PRO A 36 -10.64 22.10 -17.06
N LEU A 37 -11.19 22.73 -18.12
CA LEU A 37 -10.44 23.52 -19.11
C LEU A 37 -10.14 24.95 -18.63
N ASN A 38 -10.80 25.40 -17.59
CA ASN A 38 -10.64 26.73 -17.02
C ASN A 38 -9.55 26.75 -15.94
N PHE A 39 -9.17 27.93 -15.48
CA PHE A 39 -8.10 28.10 -14.49
C PHE A 39 -8.58 27.98 -13.03
N GLU A 40 -9.88 28.09 -12.76
CA GLU A 40 -10.45 28.11 -11.42
C GLU A 40 -10.16 26.83 -10.60
N PRO A 41 -10.22 25.61 -11.18
CA PRO A 41 -9.82 24.39 -10.45
C PRO A 41 -8.36 24.44 -9.97
N PHE A 42 -7.46 25.04 -10.78
CA PHE A 42 -6.05 25.17 -10.42
C PHE A 42 -5.83 26.19 -9.27
N ILE A 43 -6.64 27.27 -9.24
CA ILE A 43 -6.66 28.22 -8.12
C ILE A 43 -7.09 27.51 -6.85
N LEU A 44 -8.15 26.69 -6.88
CA LEU A 44 -8.60 25.91 -5.72
C LEU A 44 -7.52 24.99 -5.19
N VAL A 45 -6.82 24.25 -6.05
CA VAL A 45 -5.69 23.40 -5.65
C VAL A 45 -4.59 24.23 -4.98
N SER A 46 -4.21 25.35 -5.58
CA SER A 46 -3.17 26.24 -5.03
C SER A 46 -3.57 26.81 -3.65
N LEU A 47 -4.85 27.18 -3.50
CA LEU A 47 -5.41 27.68 -2.25
C LEU A 47 -5.35 26.60 -1.15
N PHE A 48 -5.82 25.38 -1.42
CA PHE A 48 -5.77 24.29 -0.46
C PHE A 48 -4.33 23.92 -0.08
N MET A 49 -3.40 23.89 -1.05
CA MET A 49 -1.98 23.70 -0.77
C MET A 49 -1.42 24.79 0.15
N SER A 50 -1.75 26.05 -0.10
CA SER A 50 -1.30 27.18 0.72
C SER A 50 -1.89 27.11 2.14
N ILE A 51 -3.20 26.81 2.27
CA ILE A 51 -3.86 26.66 3.57
C ILE A 51 -3.27 25.49 4.35
N SER A 52 -2.89 24.38 3.68
CA SER A 52 -2.31 23.22 4.34
C SER A 52 -0.97 23.48 5.02
N LEU A 53 -0.25 24.54 4.61
CA LEU A 53 1.00 24.97 5.25
C LEU A 53 0.78 25.71 6.57
N ILE A 54 -0.39 26.32 6.77
CA ILE A 54 -0.67 27.15 7.96
C ILE A 54 -0.48 26.37 9.27
N PRO A 55 -1.05 25.16 9.46
CA PRO A 55 -0.84 24.40 10.69
C PRO A 55 0.64 24.05 10.94
N ILE A 56 1.40 23.82 9.86
CA ILE A 56 2.83 23.49 9.94
C ILE A 56 3.61 24.73 10.40
N LEU A 57 3.35 25.89 9.80
CA LEU A 57 4.00 27.16 10.12
C LEU A 57 3.68 27.65 11.54
N LEU A 58 2.47 27.38 12.04
CA LEU A 58 2.07 27.71 13.41
C LEU A 58 2.68 26.78 14.46
N THR A 59 3.28 25.66 14.03
CA THR A 59 3.87 24.68 14.96
C THR A 59 5.25 25.17 15.43
N LYS A 60 5.37 25.57 16.69
CA LYS A 60 6.64 25.99 17.35
C LYS A 60 7.55 24.83 17.76
N ARG A 61 7.49 23.71 17.10
CA ARG A 61 8.17 22.49 17.57
C ARG A 61 9.38 22.14 16.72
N LYS A 62 10.44 21.64 17.37
CA LYS A 62 11.65 21.17 16.68
C LYS A 62 11.30 19.99 15.76
N ALA A 63 11.94 19.95 14.60
CA ALA A 63 11.86 18.79 13.70
C ALA A 63 12.38 17.53 14.41
N PRO A 64 11.81 16.34 14.14
CA PRO A 64 12.34 15.10 14.67
C PRO A 64 13.78 14.88 14.17
N THR A 65 14.60 14.30 15.03
CA THR A 65 15.97 13.89 14.67
C THR A 65 15.96 12.47 14.15
N PHE A 66 16.53 12.25 12.98
CA PHE A 66 16.53 10.95 12.33
C PHE A 66 17.89 10.27 12.45
N LYS A 67 17.89 8.97 12.73
CA LYS A 67 19.10 8.14 12.64
C LYS A 67 19.47 7.96 11.16
N LYS A 68 20.76 7.82 10.88
CA LYS A 68 21.24 7.56 9.51
C LYS A 68 20.69 6.20 9.04
N ILE A 69 19.84 6.23 8.03
CA ILE A 69 19.27 5.01 7.43
C ILE A 69 20.37 4.34 6.62
N THR A 70 20.68 3.09 6.93
CA THR A 70 21.53 2.25 6.08
C THR A 70 20.73 1.84 4.87
N GLY A 71 21.17 2.22 3.66
CA GLY A 71 20.49 1.86 2.42
C GLY A 71 20.50 0.35 2.18
N MET A 72 19.50 -0.15 1.46
CA MET A 72 19.45 -1.52 0.94
C MET A 72 19.43 -1.45 -0.58
N SER A 73 20.27 -2.26 -1.25
CA SER A 73 20.26 -2.31 -2.70
C SER A 73 19.04 -3.11 -3.21
N LEU A 74 18.57 -2.81 -4.44
CA LEU A 74 17.49 -3.58 -5.05
C LEU A 74 17.84 -5.06 -5.21
N LYS A 75 19.12 -5.37 -5.46
CA LYS A 75 19.59 -6.75 -5.52
C LYS A 75 19.46 -7.45 -4.18
N GLU A 76 19.90 -6.83 -3.10
CA GLU A 76 19.75 -7.36 -1.74
C GLU A 76 18.28 -7.57 -1.39
N LEU A 77 17.40 -6.61 -1.73
CA LEU A 77 15.96 -6.73 -1.53
C LEU A 77 15.37 -7.91 -2.32
N TYR A 78 15.80 -8.09 -3.58
CA TYR A 78 15.37 -9.21 -4.41
C TYR A 78 15.83 -10.55 -3.83
N ASP A 79 17.07 -10.65 -3.38
CA ASP A 79 17.61 -11.88 -2.80
C ASP A 79 16.85 -12.29 -1.53
N ILE A 80 16.43 -11.32 -0.71
CA ILE A 80 15.67 -11.56 0.52
C ILE A 80 14.18 -11.83 0.22
N SER A 81 13.54 -10.97 -0.56
CA SER A 81 12.11 -11.02 -0.87
C SER A 81 11.82 -10.75 -2.35
N PRO A 82 12.03 -11.75 -3.23
CA PRO A 82 11.75 -11.59 -4.66
C PRO A 82 10.30 -11.19 -4.94
N LEU A 83 9.33 -11.77 -4.20
CA LEU A 83 7.92 -11.40 -4.35
C LEU A 83 7.66 -9.96 -3.91
N GLY A 84 8.33 -9.49 -2.88
CA GLY A 84 8.24 -8.09 -2.44
C GLY A 84 8.72 -7.13 -3.53
N MET A 85 9.91 -7.33 -4.03
CA MET A 85 10.53 -6.44 -5.04
C MET A 85 9.77 -6.47 -6.37
N VAL A 86 9.54 -7.66 -6.95
CA VAL A 86 8.83 -7.79 -8.24
C VAL A 86 7.35 -7.39 -8.10
N GLY A 87 6.71 -7.81 -7.00
CA GLY A 87 5.33 -7.44 -6.70
C GLY A 87 5.15 -5.93 -6.59
N SER A 88 6.04 -5.22 -5.90
CA SER A 88 5.99 -3.75 -5.80
C SER A 88 6.18 -3.07 -7.16
N LEU A 89 7.10 -3.55 -7.98
CA LEU A 89 7.33 -3.00 -9.33
C LEU A 89 6.11 -3.18 -10.22
N LEU A 90 5.58 -4.40 -10.33
CA LEU A 90 4.41 -4.68 -11.16
C LEU A 90 3.16 -3.97 -10.62
N TYR A 91 3.02 -3.91 -9.29
CA TYR A 91 1.91 -3.19 -8.68
C TYR A 91 2.00 -1.67 -8.91
N GLY A 92 3.19 -1.09 -8.85
CA GLY A 92 3.42 0.32 -9.21
C GLY A 92 2.99 0.62 -10.64
N THR A 93 3.29 -0.31 -11.57
CA THR A 93 2.88 -0.22 -12.97
C THR A 93 1.35 -0.21 -13.12
N THR A 94 0.63 -1.08 -12.42
CA THR A 94 -0.84 -1.12 -12.47
C THR A 94 -1.47 0.08 -11.79
N GLN A 95 -0.96 0.45 -10.63
CA GLN A 95 -1.54 1.49 -9.78
C GLN A 95 -1.45 2.87 -10.41
N SER A 96 -0.31 3.21 -11.01
CA SER A 96 -0.14 4.49 -11.71
C SER A 96 -1.06 4.59 -12.94
N ALA A 97 -1.18 3.51 -13.71
CA ALA A 97 -2.12 3.47 -14.84
C ALA A 97 -3.57 3.57 -14.35
N LEU A 98 -3.92 2.86 -13.25
CA LEU A 98 -5.25 2.88 -12.67
C LEU A 98 -5.70 4.31 -12.35
N PHE A 99 -4.89 5.10 -11.65
CA PHE A 99 -5.26 6.45 -11.27
C PHE A 99 -5.12 7.47 -12.40
N SER A 100 -4.15 7.30 -13.31
CA SER A 100 -3.90 8.29 -14.38
C SER A 100 -4.91 8.16 -15.52
N LEU A 101 -5.36 6.95 -15.85
CA LEU A 101 -6.12 6.71 -17.08
C LEU A 101 -7.59 6.31 -16.83
N LEU A 102 -8.02 6.12 -15.57
CA LEU A 102 -9.42 5.79 -15.26
C LEU A 102 -10.39 6.86 -15.78
N ALA A 103 -10.07 8.13 -15.57
CA ALA A 103 -10.90 9.24 -16.04
C ALA A 103 -10.95 9.30 -17.57
N VAL A 104 -9.83 9.02 -18.25
CA VAL A 104 -9.75 8.95 -19.72
C VAL A 104 -10.62 7.80 -20.24
N TYR A 105 -10.49 6.61 -19.62
CA TYR A 105 -11.32 5.46 -19.94
C TYR A 105 -12.81 5.76 -19.75
N ALA A 106 -13.21 6.30 -18.60
CA ALA A 106 -14.60 6.64 -18.32
C ALA A 106 -15.15 7.71 -19.30
N ALA A 107 -14.35 8.72 -19.64
CA ALA A 107 -14.69 9.72 -20.64
C ALA A 107 -14.92 9.11 -22.03
N SER A 108 -14.08 8.15 -22.44
CA SER A 108 -14.23 7.42 -23.71
C SER A 108 -15.49 6.55 -23.76
N MET A 109 -16.07 6.23 -22.60
CA MET A 109 -17.34 5.50 -22.44
C MET A 109 -18.54 6.45 -22.30
N ASN A 110 -18.37 7.74 -22.65
CA ASN A 110 -19.40 8.77 -22.55
C ASN A 110 -19.95 9.04 -21.15
N PHE A 111 -19.08 8.87 -20.12
CA PHE A 111 -19.40 9.28 -18.75
C PHE A 111 -19.30 10.82 -18.65
N SER A 112 -20.24 11.45 -18.00
CA SER A 112 -20.18 12.86 -17.63
C SER A 112 -19.11 13.11 -16.57
N ILE A 113 -18.68 14.36 -16.38
CA ILE A 113 -17.70 14.74 -15.34
C ILE A 113 -18.18 14.30 -13.97
N PHE A 114 -19.47 14.43 -13.67
CA PHE A 114 -20.05 13.98 -12.41
C PHE A 114 -19.95 12.45 -12.23
N GLU A 115 -20.25 11.67 -13.26
CA GLU A 115 -20.14 10.22 -13.25
C GLU A 115 -18.68 9.76 -13.10
N ILE A 116 -17.72 10.45 -13.74
CA ILE A 116 -16.27 10.21 -13.57
C ILE A 116 -15.87 10.46 -12.10
N SER A 117 -16.38 11.55 -11.50
CA SER A 117 -16.14 11.84 -10.09
C SER A 117 -16.69 10.74 -9.17
N ILE A 118 -17.89 10.19 -9.49
CA ILE A 118 -18.45 9.05 -8.75
C ILE A 118 -17.57 7.80 -8.89
N VAL A 119 -17.15 7.46 -10.11
CA VAL A 119 -16.27 6.28 -10.35
C VAL A 119 -14.99 6.39 -9.52
N THR A 120 -14.34 7.56 -9.55
CA THR A 120 -13.08 7.76 -8.84
C THR A 120 -13.28 7.83 -7.33
N PHE A 121 -14.39 8.40 -6.86
CA PHE A 121 -14.79 8.36 -5.45
C PHE A 121 -14.99 6.92 -4.97
N LEU A 122 -15.77 6.13 -5.71
CA LEU A 122 -16.05 4.72 -5.37
C LEU A 122 -14.78 3.88 -5.34
N LEU A 123 -13.87 4.10 -6.30
CA LEU A 123 -12.57 3.45 -6.33
C LEU A 123 -11.78 3.76 -5.05
N ALA A 124 -11.66 5.03 -4.67
CA ALA A 124 -10.87 5.45 -3.51
C ALA A 124 -11.47 4.94 -2.19
N ILE A 125 -12.79 5.09 -2.00
CA ILE A 125 -13.46 4.71 -0.76
C ILE A 125 -13.49 3.18 -0.59
N SER A 126 -13.73 2.44 -1.66
CA SER A 126 -13.69 0.98 -1.64
C SER A 126 -12.32 0.45 -1.23
N GLY A 127 -11.25 1.01 -1.81
CA GLY A 127 -9.89 0.65 -1.42
C GLY A 127 -9.55 1.01 0.03
N ALA A 128 -10.05 2.14 0.52
CA ALA A 128 -9.89 2.53 1.93
C ALA A 128 -10.58 1.52 2.87
N VAL A 129 -11.82 1.16 2.56
CA VAL A 129 -12.60 0.18 3.34
C VAL A 129 -11.95 -1.20 3.29
N ALA A 130 -11.42 -1.59 2.14
CA ALA A 130 -10.79 -2.90 1.93
C ALA A 130 -9.51 -3.10 2.77
N GLN A 131 -8.82 -2.03 3.18
CA GLN A 131 -7.59 -2.13 3.99
C GLN A 131 -7.81 -2.95 5.26
N TRP A 132 -8.96 -2.77 5.91
CA TRP A 132 -9.23 -3.44 7.17
C TRP A 132 -9.52 -4.96 7.01
N PRO A 133 -10.52 -5.42 6.22
CA PRO A 133 -10.78 -6.85 6.09
C PRO A 133 -9.66 -7.62 5.39
N ILE A 134 -9.05 -7.05 4.36
CA ILE A 134 -7.93 -7.68 3.67
C ILE A 134 -6.68 -7.74 4.58
N GLY A 135 -6.47 -6.72 5.42
CA GLY A 135 -5.43 -6.72 6.44
C GLY A 135 -5.61 -7.86 7.45
N MET A 136 -6.83 -8.04 7.97
CA MET A 136 -7.15 -9.14 8.90
C MET A 136 -6.93 -10.51 8.25
N LEU A 137 -7.32 -10.67 6.97
CA LEU A 137 -7.04 -11.89 6.22
C LEU A 137 -5.53 -12.13 6.08
N SER A 138 -4.77 -11.08 5.80
CA SER A 138 -3.31 -11.13 5.66
C SER A 138 -2.58 -11.52 6.95
N ASP A 139 -3.15 -11.19 8.12
CA ASP A 139 -2.59 -11.60 9.41
C ASP A 139 -3.04 -13.01 9.84
N SER A 140 -4.16 -13.50 9.31
CA SER A 140 -4.74 -14.80 9.68
C SER A 140 -4.30 -15.94 8.76
N PHE A 141 -3.95 -15.64 7.52
CA PHE A 141 -3.55 -16.61 6.50
C PHE A 141 -2.16 -16.32 5.94
N ASP A 142 -1.61 -17.27 5.18
CA ASP A 142 -0.38 -17.02 4.40
C ASP A 142 -0.59 -15.82 3.48
N ARG A 143 0.20 -14.76 3.68
CA ARG A 143 0.12 -13.51 2.91
C ARG A 143 0.21 -13.72 1.40
N ARG A 144 0.94 -14.74 0.96
CA ARG A 144 1.04 -15.09 -0.46
C ARG A 144 -0.29 -15.58 -1.02
N LEU A 145 -1.08 -16.33 -0.23
CA LEU A 145 -2.43 -16.73 -0.61
C LEU A 145 -3.34 -15.51 -0.74
N VAL A 146 -3.24 -14.58 0.22
CA VAL A 146 -4.03 -13.33 0.16
C VAL A 146 -3.65 -12.51 -1.08
N ILE A 147 -2.35 -12.40 -1.42
CA ILE A 147 -1.88 -11.77 -2.66
C ILE A 147 -2.49 -12.45 -3.89
N ILE A 148 -2.45 -13.80 -3.94
CA ILE A 148 -2.98 -14.57 -5.06
C ILE A 148 -4.49 -14.34 -5.22
N TYR A 149 -5.27 -14.48 -4.15
CA TYR A 149 -6.72 -14.28 -4.22
C TYR A 149 -7.09 -12.84 -4.56
N SER A 150 -6.39 -11.87 -4.00
CA SER A 150 -6.63 -10.45 -4.30
C SER A 150 -6.27 -10.11 -5.75
N THR A 151 -5.16 -10.62 -6.30
CA THR A 151 -4.78 -10.35 -7.68
C THR A 151 -5.73 -10.99 -8.70
N PHE A 152 -6.09 -12.26 -8.51
CA PHE A 152 -7.06 -12.90 -9.39
C PHE A 152 -8.47 -12.37 -9.19
N GLY A 153 -8.86 -11.97 -7.98
CA GLY A 153 -10.10 -11.25 -7.72
C GLY A 153 -10.16 -9.93 -8.46
N ALA A 154 -9.10 -9.12 -8.41
CA ALA A 154 -9.00 -7.89 -9.19
C ALA A 154 -9.07 -8.18 -10.71
N ALA A 155 -8.37 -9.19 -11.20
CA ALA A 155 -8.43 -9.58 -12.61
C ALA A 155 -9.86 -9.99 -13.02
N LEU A 156 -10.56 -10.77 -12.21
CA LEU A 156 -11.95 -11.16 -12.43
C LEU A 156 -12.89 -9.95 -12.51
N PHE A 157 -12.80 -9.05 -11.53
CA PHE A 157 -13.64 -7.87 -11.51
C PHE A 157 -13.25 -6.83 -12.57
N GLY A 158 -11.98 -6.80 -13.00
CA GLY A 158 -11.54 -6.07 -14.18
C GLY A 158 -12.21 -6.61 -15.47
N LEU A 159 -12.35 -7.94 -15.58
CA LEU A 159 -13.09 -8.54 -16.69
C LEU A 159 -14.57 -8.16 -16.65
N PHE A 160 -15.20 -8.18 -15.47
CA PHE A 160 -16.58 -7.68 -15.34
C PHE A 160 -16.70 -6.20 -15.70
N ALA A 161 -15.70 -5.37 -15.40
CA ALA A 161 -15.71 -3.96 -15.81
C ALA A 161 -15.65 -3.80 -17.34
N ILE A 162 -14.89 -4.65 -18.05
CA ILE A 162 -14.90 -4.70 -19.53
C ILE A 162 -16.29 -5.09 -20.05
N LEU A 163 -16.89 -6.14 -19.48
CA LEU A 163 -18.20 -6.62 -19.92
C LEU A 163 -19.31 -5.59 -19.63
N ALA A 164 -19.24 -4.87 -18.52
CA ALA A 164 -20.19 -3.82 -18.16
C ALA A 164 -19.97 -2.50 -18.91
N GLY A 165 -18.72 -2.16 -19.22
CA GLY A 165 -18.35 -0.93 -19.93
C GLY A 165 -18.24 -1.12 -21.43
N GLY A 166 -17.89 -2.30 -21.90
CA GLY A 166 -17.87 -2.66 -23.31
C GLY A 166 -19.29 -2.82 -23.84
N GLN A 167 -19.47 -2.50 -25.11
CA GLN A 167 -20.74 -2.57 -25.86
C GLN A 167 -21.34 -4.01 -25.92
N MET A 168 -21.43 -4.69 -24.80
CA MET A 168 -22.32 -5.83 -24.72
C MET A 168 -23.74 -5.25 -24.64
N TYR A 169 -24.32 -5.05 -25.81
CA TYR A 169 -25.72 -4.70 -26.00
C TYR A 169 -26.59 -5.78 -25.32
N LEU A 170 -26.83 -5.56 -24.05
CA LEU A 170 -28.04 -6.10 -23.43
C LEU A 170 -29.14 -5.12 -23.85
N PRO A 171 -30.09 -5.57 -24.68
CA PRO A 171 -31.16 -4.69 -25.13
C PRO A 171 -31.94 -4.24 -23.90
N GLY A 172 -31.95 -2.93 -23.67
CA GLY A 172 -32.89 -2.32 -22.77
C GLY A 172 -32.35 -1.71 -21.51
N GLU A 173 -31.47 -0.79 -21.48
CA GLU A 173 -31.26 0.22 -20.44
C GLU A 173 -29.76 0.57 -20.20
N LEU A 174 -29.39 1.71 -20.74
CA LEU A 174 -28.08 2.35 -20.56
C LEU A 174 -27.76 2.58 -19.07
N ALA A 175 -28.77 2.74 -18.21
CA ALA A 175 -28.63 2.96 -16.78
C ALA A 175 -28.17 1.69 -16.02
N THR A 176 -28.60 0.52 -16.44
CA THR A 176 -28.22 -0.77 -15.82
C THR A 176 -26.76 -1.11 -16.09
N THR A 177 -26.23 -0.78 -17.26
CA THR A 177 -24.85 -1.03 -17.65
C THR A 177 -23.86 -0.19 -16.82
N LYS A 178 -24.18 1.09 -16.58
CA LYS A 178 -23.37 1.98 -15.74
C LYS A 178 -23.31 1.51 -14.27
N ASN A 179 -24.44 1.04 -13.74
CA ASN A 179 -24.47 0.51 -12.36
C ASN A 179 -23.59 -0.73 -12.21
N TRP A 180 -23.59 -1.64 -13.17
CA TRP A 180 -22.69 -2.80 -13.15
C TRP A 180 -21.23 -2.40 -13.27
N PHE A 181 -20.93 -1.35 -14.03
CA PHE A 181 -19.58 -0.81 -14.10
C PHE A 181 -19.13 -0.23 -12.74
N TYR A 182 -19.96 0.54 -12.06
CA TYR A 182 -19.66 1.05 -10.71
C TYR A 182 -19.38 -0.10 -9.72
N ILE A 183 -20.23 -1.12 -9.72
CA ILE A 183 -20.05 -2.31 -8.88
C ILE A 183 -18.72 -3.00 -9.22
N SER A 184 -18.40 -3.17 -10.49
CA SER A 184 -17.15 -3.80 -10.93
C SER A 184 -15.92 -3.01 -10.47
N VAL A 185 -15.94 -1.68 -10.55
CA VAL A 185 -14.85 -0.81 -10.08
C VAL A 185 -14.71 -0.90 -8.57
N VAL A 186 -15.81 -0.93 -7.80
CA VAL A 186 -15.79 -1.12 -6.35
C VAL A 186 -15.12 -2.44 -5.97
N LEU A 187 -15.53 -3.55 -6.60
CA LEU A 187 -14.99 -4.88 -6.31
C LEU A 187 -13.54 -5.02 -6.79
N PHE A 188 -13.21 -4.45 -7.95
CA PHE A 188 -11.83 -4.37 -8.44
C PHE A 188 -10.92 -3.65 -7.46
N SER A 189 -11.32 -2.44 -7.03
CA SER A 189 -10.51 -1.63 -6.13
C SER A 189 -10.41 -2.24 -4.73
N PHE A 190 -11.47 -2.89 -4.26
CA PHE A 190 -11.47 -3.65 -3.01
C PHE A 190 -10.37 -4.72 -3.00
N CYS A 191 -10.20 -5.44 -4.09
CA CYS A 191 -9.15 -6.45 -4.23
C CYS A 191 -7.77 -5.84 -4.53
N SER A 192 -7.70 -4.79 -5.34
CA SER A 192 -6.44 -4.24 -5.85
C SER A 192 -5.74 -3.30 -4.87
N LEU A 193 -6.45 -2.33 -4.26
CA LEU A 193 -5.79 -1.23 -3.55
C LEU A 193 -5.04 -1.62 -2.27
N PRO A 194 -5.42 -2.64 -1.49
CA PRO A 194 -4.64 -3.08 -0.33
C PRO A 194 -3.32 -3.78 -0.67
N MET A 195 -3.09 -4.11 -1.94
CA MET A 195 -1.99 -4.98 -2.38
C MET A 195 -0.62 -4.51 -1.94
N PHE A 196 -0.33 -3.20 -2.03
CA PHE A 196 0.99 -2.67 -1.62
C PHE A 196 1.28 -2.95 -0.16
N ALA A 197 0.30 -2.75 0.72
CA ALA A 197 0.46 -2.99 2.14
C ALA A 197 0.68 -4.48 2.46
N ILE A 198 0.03 -5.38 1.70
CA ILE A 198 0.22 -6.84 1.87
C ILE A 198 1.61 -7.26 1.38
N ILE A 199 2.06 -6.75 0.22
CA ILE A 199 3.40 -6.99 -0.31
C ILE A 199 4.46 -6.48 0.66
N PHE A 200 4.24 -5.31 1.24
CA PHE A 200 5.11 -4.72 2.26
C PHE A 200 5.18 -5.60 3.52
N ALA A 201 4.01 -6.01 4.04
CA ALA A 201 3.93 -6.90 5.19
C ALA A 201 4.60 -8.26 4.93
N HIS A 202 4.36 -8.86 3.74
CA HIS A 202 5.04 -10.09 3.31
C HIS A 202 6.56 -9.93 3.29
N THR A 203 7.06 -8.80 2.81
CA THR A 203 8.51 -8.54 2.76
C THR A 203 9.10 -8.46 4.15
N ASN A 204 8.40 -7.78 5.07
CA ASN A 204 8.84 -7.63 6.46
C ASN A 204 8.93 -8.95 7.23
N ASP A 205 8.17 -9.99 6.82
CA ASP A 205 8.29 -11.32 7.43
C ASP A 205 9.67 -11.97 7.22
N PHE A 206 10.41 -11.53 6.21
CA PHE A 206 11.70 -12.10 5.83
C PHE A 206 12.90 -11.20 6.13
N ILE A 207 12.67 -9.98 6.58
CA ILE A 207 13.71 -8.97 6.80
C ILE A 207 13.93 -8.78 8.30
N PRO A 208 15.19 -8.66 8.76
CA PRO A 208 15.49 -8.26 10.13
C PRO A 208 14.88 -6.88 10.44
N LYS A 209 14.41 -6.70 11.67
CA LYS A 209 13.69 -5.45 12.08
C LYS A 209 14.52 -4.19 11.86
N GLU A 210 15.83 -4.27 12.05
CA GLU A 210 16.79 -3.17 11.85
C GLU A 210 16.84 -2.68 10.40
N LYS A 211 16.42 -3.51 9.43
CA LYS A 211 16.42 -3.21 8.00
C LYS A 211 15.03 -2.86 7.45
N PHE A 212 13.98 -2.81 8.27
CA PHE A 212 12.60 -2.54 7.80
C PHE A 212 12.48 -1.23 7.05
N VAL A 213 13.10 -0.16 7.55
CA VAL A 213 13.07 1.16 6.90
C VAL A 213 13.78 1.13 5.56
N ALA A 214 14.94 0.49 5.50
CA ALA A 214 15.71 0.35 4.26
C ALA A 214 14.97 -0.51 3.22
N ALA A 215 14.35 -1.60 3.66
CA ALA A 215 13.54 -2.46 2.81
C ALA A 215 12.30 -1.74 2.27
N GLY A 216 11.60 -1.00 3.13
CA GLY A 216 10.47 -0.20 2.72
C GLY A 216 10.84 0.89 1.71
N ALA A 217 11.99 1.55 1.88
CA ALA A 217 12.52 2.47 0.88
C ALA A 217 12.82 1.78 -0.46
N GLY A 218 13.37 0.56 -0.42
CA GLY A 218 13.61 -0.25 -1.61
C GLY A 218 12.33 -0.68 -2.33
N LEU A 219 11.30 -1.11 -1.57
CA LEU A 219 9.98 -1.44 -2.12
C LEU A 219 9.31 -0.22 -2.75
N GLN A 220 9.38 0.94 -2.08
CA GLN A 220 8.84 2.19 -2.62
C GLN A 220 9.58 2.63 -3.88
N PHE A 221 10.88 2.44 -3.95
CA PHE A 221 11.67 2.72 -5.15
C PHE A 221 11.28 1.77 -6.30
N ALA A 222 11.14 0.47 -6.05
CA ALA A 222 10.66 -0.48 -7.04
C ALA A 222 9.25 -0.14 -7.55
N PHE A 223 8.34 0.23 -6.63
CA PHE A 223 7.02 0.75 -6.97
C PHE A 223 7.10 1.98 -7.88
N GLY A 224 7.94 2.96 -7.53
CA GLY A 224 8.14 4.17 -8.32
C GLY A 224 8.65 3.90 -9.74
N LEU A 225 9.60 2.96 -9.89
CA LEU A 225 10.08 2.53 -11.21
C LEU A 225 8.93 1.94 -12.06
N GLY A 226 8.09 1.09 -11.47
CA GLY A 226 6.89 0.58 -12.13
C GLY A 226 5.92 1.70 -12.50
N ALA A 227 5.69 2.62 -11.58
CA ALA A 227 4.77 3.74 -11.76
C ALA A 227 5.16 4.68 -12.90
N MET A 228 6.45 4.85 -13.18
CA MET A 228 6.93 5.64 -14.32
C MET A 228 6.47 5.06 -15.68
N GLY A 229 6.49 3.74 -15.80
CA GLY A 229 6.14 3.07 -17.06
C GLY A 229 4.65 2.78 -17.22
N GLY A 230 3.89 2.73 -16.13
CA GLY A 230 2.51 2.25 -16.11
C GLY A 230 1.57 2.93 -17.08
N PRO A 231 1.38 4.25 -17.02
CA PRO A 231 0.47 4.96 -17.92
C PRO A 231 0.88 4.85 -19.39
N PHE A 232 2.20 4.89 -19.67
CA PHE A 232 2.71 4.75 -21.02
C PHE A 232 2.42 3.35 -21.59
N LEU A 233 2.72 2.30 -20.85
CA LEU A 233 2.44 0.93 -21.28
C LEU A 233 0.93 0.69 -21.42
N CYS A 234 0.12 1.24 -20.53
CA CYS A 234 -1.32 1.10 -20.60
C CYS A 234 -1.90 1.82 -21.83
N SER A 235 -1.38 3.00 -22.21
CA SER A 235 -1.80 3.68 -23.44
C SER A 235 -1.51 2.85 -24.68
N ILE A 236 -0.38 2.13 -24.73
CA ILE A 236 -0.10 1.19 -25.83
C ILE A 236 -1.17 0.10 -25.92
N PHE A 237 -1.58 -0.47 -24.78
CA PHE A 237 -2.67 -1.46 -24.76
C PHE A 237 -3.99 -0.86 -25.26
N MET A 238 -4.29 0.39 -24.89
CA MET A 238 -5.47 1.08 -25.38
C MET A 238 -5.40 1.37 -26.89
N ASP A 239 -4.22 1.70 -27.40
CA ASP A 239 -4.02 1.91 -28.84
C ASP A 239 -4.18 0.61 -29.65
N LEU A 240 -3.74 -0.52 -29.11
CA LEU A 240 -3.78 -1.82 -29.80
C LEU A 240 -5.17 -2.48 -29.76
N VAL A 241 -5.89 -2.34 -28.66
CA VAL A 241 -7.14 -3.11 -28.41
C VAL A 241 -8.36 -2.16 -28.23
N GLY A 242 -8.17 -0.87 -28.34
CA GLY A 242 -9.18 0.15 -28.07
C GLY A 242 -9.36 0.39 -26.56
N ASN A 243 -10.43 1.07 -26.19
CA ASN A 243 -10.66 1.51 -24.79
C ASN A 243 -10.56 0.38 -23.76
N ASN A 244 -11.00 -0.83 -24.12
CA ASN A 244 -10.91 -2.00 -23.24
C ASN A 244 -9.46 -2.41 -22.90
N GLY A 245 -8.48 -1.93 -23.67
CA GLY A 245 -7.05 -2.09 -23.40
C GLY A 245 -6.64 -1.63 -22.01
N TYR A 246 -7.36 -0.65 -21.44
CA TYR A 246 -7.16 -0.19 -20.06
C TYR A 246 -7.33 -1.32 -19.04
N PHE A 247 -8.48 -1.98 -19.01
CA PHE A 247 -8.69 -3.09 -18.08
C PHE A 247 -7.91 -4.34 -18.46
N ILE A 248 -7.72 -4.61 -19.76
CA ILE A 248 -6.87 -5.73 -20.22
C ILE A 248 -5.44 -5.58 -19.65
N PHE A 249 -4.89 -4.37 -19.68
CA PHE A 249 -3.59 -4.07 -19.08
C PHE A 249 -3.60 -4.35 -17.57
N LEU A 250 -4.59 -3.85 -16.85
CA LEU A 250 -4.70 -4.08 -15.40
C LEU A 250 -4.82 -5.57 -15.08
N ILE A 251 -5.65 -6.31 -15.80
CA ILE A 251 -5.82 -7.76 -15.66
C ILE A 251 -4.49 -8.49 -15.89
N PHE A 252 -3.80 -8.15 -16.98
CA PHE A 252 -2.52 -8.79 -17.34
C PHE A 252 -1.49 -8.67 -16.20
N PHE A 253 -1.29 -7.46 -15.68
CA PHE A 253 -0.30 -7.24 -14.62
C PHE A 253 -0.74 -7.82 -13.27
N HIS A 254 -2.03 -7.78 -12.92
CA HIS A 254 -2.53 -8.48 -11.72
C HIS A 254 -2.33 -9.98 -11.82
N CYS A 255 -2.65 -10.58 -12.97
CA CYS A 255 -2.36 -12.01 -13.22
C CYS A 255 -0.86 -12.31 -13.14
N ALA A 256 0.00 -11.44 -13.67
CA ALA A 256 1.46 -11.60 -13.56
C ALA A 256 1.93 -11.64 -12.10
N ILE A 257 1.41 -10.75 -11.24
CA ILE A 257 1.71 -10.77 -9.79
C ILE A 257 1.22 -12.09 -9.18
N GLY A 258 -0.01 -12.52 -9.49
CA GLY A 258 -0.60 -13.74 -8.96
C GLY A 258 0.18 -14.98 -9.35
N PHE A 259 0.53 -15.14 -10.63
CA PHE A 259 1.35 -16.26 -11.11
C PHE A 259 2.76 -16.24 -10.52
N PHE A 260 3.36 -15.06 -10.37
CA PHE A 260 4.66 -14.96 -9.72
C PHE A 260 4.58 -15.36 -8.24
N ALA A 261 3.52 -14.97 -7.53
CA ALA A 261 3.28 -15.39 -6.15
C ALA A 261 3.11 -16.92 -6.04
N ILE A 262 2.35 -17.55 -6.94
CA ILE A 262 2.21 -19.01 -7.00
C ILE A 262 3.57 -19.69 -7.22
N HIS A 263 4.37 -19.18 -8.16
CA HIS A 263 5.72 -19.69 -8.39
C HIS A 263 6.57 -19.59 -7.13
N ARG A 264 6.54 -18.46 -6.44
CA ARG A 264 7.32 -18.26 -5.21
C ARG A 264 6.87 -19.14 -4.05
N MET A 265 5.60 -19.49 -3.96
CA MET A 265 5.10 -20.48 -2.98
C MET A 265 5.73 -21.85 -3.16
N LYS A 266 5.97 -22.29 -4.42
CA LYS A 266 6.60 -23.58 -4.71
C LYS A 266 8.10 -23.59 -4.36
N VAL A 267 8.77 -22.44 -4.47
CA VAL A 267 10.23 -22.31 -4.27
C VAL A 267 10.61 -22.14 -2.80
N ARG A 268 9.79 -21.48 -2.00
CA ARG A 268 10.11 -21.17 -0.59
C ARG A 268 8.92 -21.50 0.33
N LYS A 269 9.19 -22.20 1.43
CA LYS A 269 8.19 -22.45 2.48
C LYS A 269 7.77 -21.18 3.19
N THR A 270 6.55 -21.17 3.71
CA THR A 270 6.03 -20.09 4.56
C THR A 270 6.79 -20.02 5.86
N LYS A 271 6.90 -18.84 6.44
CA LYS A 271 7.36 -18.66 7.82
C LYS A 271 6.17 -18.96 8.75
N ASP A 272 6.33 -19.91 9.67
CA ASP A 272 5.21 -20.42 10.50
C ASP A 272 4.62 -19.39 11.48
N ASN A 273 5.35 -18.30 11.77
CA ASN A 273 4.88 -17.18 12.58
C ASN A 273 5.36 -15.86 11.95
N PRO A 274 4.48 -15.08 11.33
CA PRO A 274 4.85 -13.76 10.85
C PRO A 274 5.15 -12.85 12.05
N ASP A 275 6.36 -12.30 12.08
CA ASP A 275 6.81 -11.39 13.15
C ASP A 275 6.17 -9.99 13.06
N SER A 276 5.48 -9.70 11.97
CA SER A 276 4.90 -8.40 11.67
C SER A 276 3.39 -8.48 11.50
N GLN A 277 2.66 -7.58 12.16
CA GLN A 277 1.23 -7.38 11.90
C GLN A 277 1.03 -6.51 10.66
N PHE A 278 -0.08 -6.73 9.95
CA PHE A 278 -0.49 -5.87 8.85
C PHE A 278 -0.68 -4.43 9.37
N THR A 279 -0.09 -3.50 8.66
CA THR A 279 -0.29 -2.07 8.93
C THR A 279 -0.72 -1.41 7.64
N PRO A 280 -1.89 -0.75 7.60
CA PRO A 280 -2.31 -0.01 6.42
C PRO A 280 -1.28 1.08 6.13
N LEU A 281 -0.73 1.05 4.91
CA LEU A 281 0.29 1.98 4.47
C LEU A 281 -0.20 2.72 3.23
N PRO A 282 -0.04 4.05 3.19
CA PRO A 282 -0.30 4.80 1.97
C PRO A 282 0.72 4.43 0.90
N GLN A 283 0.29 4.41 -0.35
CA GLN A 283 1.15 4.08 -1.49
C GLN A 283 2.30 5.08 -1.68
N THR A 284 2.15 6.28 -1.13
CA THR A 284 3.14 7.36 -1.18
C THR A 284 3.93 7.51 0.13
N ILE A 285 4.04 6.43 0.92
CA ILE A 285 4.77 6.48 2.19
C ILE A 285 6.25 6.78 1.93
N THR A 286 6.79 7.75 2.65
CA THR A 286 8.22 8.06 2.61
C THR A 286 9.00 7.12 3.54
N PRO A 287 10.32 6.94 3.34
CA PRO A 287 11.17 6.20 4.28
C PRO A 287 11.03 6.69 5.72
N LEU A 288 10.86 8.00 5.88
CA LEU A 288 10.57 8.64 7.15
C LEU A 288 9.23 8.20 7.75
N GLY A 289 8.20 8.09 6.92
CA GLY A 289 6.89 7.59 7.35
C GLY A 289 6.96 6.14 7.80
N ILE A 290 7.84 5.33 7.19
CA ILE A 290 8.10 3.94 7.58
C ILE A 290 8.80 3.90 8.93
N GLU A 291 9.83 4.73 9.15
CA GLU A 291 10.54 4.81 10.44
C GLU A 291 9.60 5.17 11.58
N LEU A 292 8.60 6.00 11.33
CA LEU A 292 7.59 6.40 12.29
C LEU A 292 6.41 5.41 12.39
N SER A 293 6.45 4.29 11.66
CA SER A 293 5.42 3.25 11.71
C SER A 293 5.55 2.41 13.00
N PRO A 294 4.43 1.91 13.57
CA PRO A 294 4.46 1.01 14.72
C PRO A 294 5.31 -0.25 14.50
N ILE A 295 5.53 -0.64 13.25
CA ILE A 295 6.30 -1.83 12.87
C ILE A 295 7.78 -1.72 13.29
N THR A 296 8.33 -0.49 13.33
CA THR A 296 9.76 -0.25 13.57
C THR A 296 10.13 -0.10 15.05
N GLU A 297 9.15 0.09 15.93
CA GLU A 297 9.40 0.46 17.34
C GLU A 297 9.66 -0.69 18.31
N HIS A 298 9.44 -1.93 17.91
CA HIS A 298 9.77 -3.07 18.78
C HIS A 298 11.28 -3.31 18.95
N ILE A 299 12.12 -2.42 18.42
CA ILE A 299 13.57 -2.57 18.41
C ILE A 299 14.20 -2.15 19.76
N ASP A 300 13.57 -1.23 20.51
CA ASP A 300 14.18 -0.61 21.70
C ASP A 300 13.63 -1.09 23.06
N GLU A 301 12.62 -1.95 23.11
CA GLU A 301 12.21 -2.55 24.38
C GLU A 301 12.91 -3.90 24.60
N PRO A 302 13.72 -4.06 25.65
CA PRO A 302 14.14 -5.38 26.09
C PRO A 302 12.87 -6.18 26.39
N TYR A 303 12.81 -7.42 25.93
CA TYR A 303 11.74 -8.42 26.08
C TYR A 303 10.91 -8.13 27.33
N SER A 304 9.87 -7.33 27.15
CA SER A 304 9.48 -6.37 28.17
C SER A 304 8.70 -7.00 29.31
N GLU A 305 8.67 -6.29 30.41
CA GLU A 305 7.85 -6.53 31.62
C GLU A 305 6.49 -7.16 31.34
N LYS A 306 5.89 -6.97 30.16
CA LYS A 306 4.59 -7.50 29.79
C LYS A 306 4.63 -9.01 29.52
N VAL A 307 5.68 -9.51 28.88
CA VAL A 307 5.93 -10.95 28.67
C VAL A 307 6.35 -11.56 29.98
N GLN A 308 7.19 -10.87 30.76
CA GLN A 308 7.55 -11.34 32.11
C GLN A 308 6.34 -11.37 33.06
N LYS A 309 5.43 -10.39 32.98
CA LYS A 309 4.16 -10.40 33.74
C LYS A 309 3.21 -11.51 33.27
N MET A 310 3.13 -11.77 31.94
CA MET A 310 2.32 -12.89 31.43
C MET A 310 2.90 -14.26 31.82
N LEU A 311 4.20 -14.41 31.76
CA LEU A 311 4.89 -15.64 32.13
C LEU A 311 4.88 -15.89 33.64
N LYS A 312 5.02 -14.85 34.46
CA LYS A 312 4.79 -14.93 35.91
C LYS A 312 3.35 -15.33 36.24
N ARG A 313 2.37 -14.85 35.51
CA ARG A 313 0.95 -15.26 35.66
C ARG A 313 0.69 -16.72 35.25
N LYS A 314 1.51 -17.29 34.36
CA LYS A 314 1.42 -18.69 33.92
C LYS A 314 2.34 -19.65 34.69
N GLY A 315 3.00 -19.20 35.76
CA GLY A 315 3.81 -20.07 36.63
C GLY A 315 5.09 -20.61 35.99
N VAL A 316 5.57 -20.01 34.88
CA VAL A 316 6.81 -20.43 34.23
C VAL A 316 7.99 -19.70 34.88
N ALA A 317 8.77 -20.40 35.68
CA ALA A 317 10.01 -19.88 36.28
C ALA A 317 11.12 -19.84 35.23
N PHE A 318 11.60 -18.65 34.89
CA PHE A 318 12.79 -18.50 34.06
C PHE A 318 14.05 -18.69 34.89
N ARG A 319 14.88 -19.67 34.54
CA ARG A 319 16.25 -19.82 35.03
C ARG A 319 17.08 -18.71 34.38
N LYS A 320 17.50 -17.73 35.19
CA LYS A 320 18.46 -16.71 34.79
C LYS A 320 19.74 -17.42 34.33
N LYS A 321 20.07 -17.40 33.06
CA LYS A 321 21.41 -17.68 32.58
C LYS A 321 22.19 -16.39 32.81
N GLU A 322 22.92 -16.32 33.92
CA GLU A 322 23.94 -15.32 34.14
C GLU A 322 25.00 -15.54 33.06
N THR A 323 25.11 -14.64 32.13
CA THR A 323 26.28 -14.47 31.28
C THR A 323 27.35 -13.87 32.19
N GLU A 324 28.21 -14.71 32.74
CA GLU A 324 29.50 -14.29 33.32
C GLU A 324 30.28 -13.63 32.17
N ILE A 325 30.42 -12.32 32.25
CA ILE A 325 31.43 -11.56 31.53
C ILE A 325 32.74 -11.89 32.27
N PRO A 326 33.75 -12.48 31.62
CA PRO A 326 35.03 -12.66 32.31
C PRO A 326 35.66 -11.29 32.54
N GLU A 327 35.72 -10.89 33.81
CA GLU A 327 36.60 -9.84 34.32
C GLU A 327 38.04 -10.32 34.12
N ASN A 328 38.69 -9.93 33.03
CA ASN A 328 40.16 -10.02 32.92
C ASN A 328 40.66 -9.04 31.84
N THR A 329 40.74 -7.76 32.23
CA THR A 329 41.67 -6.79 31.60
C THR A 329 42.11 -5.74 32.62
N GLU A 330 42.69 -6.19 33.74
CA GLU A 330 43.64 -5.39 34.51
C GLU A 330 44.90 -6.21 34.57
N ASN A 331 45.88 -5.97 33.68
CA ASN A 331 47.29 -6.13 33.83
C ASN A 331 48.01 -6.17 32.46
N LEU A 332 48.14 -4.98 31.87
CA LEU A 332 49.16 -4.71 30.84
C LEU A 332 49.50 -3.20 30.83
N LYS A 333 49.91 -2.71 31.99
CA LYS A 333 50.84 -1.60 32.11
C LYS A 333 51.98 -2.13 32.95
N ASP A 334 53.14 -2.26 32.32
CA ASP A 334 54.52 -2.46 32.75
C ASP A 334 55.17 -3.63 32.03
N LYS A 335 55.62 -3.35 30.82
CA LYS A 335 57.00 -3.67 30.37
C LYS A 335 57.23 -3.04 29.00
#